data_e96623d06d09f5ab4560d3437572f565
#
_entry.id   e96623d06d09f5ab4560d3437572f565
#
_cell.length_a   1.000
_cell.length_b   1.000
_cell.length_c   1.000
_cell.angle_alpha   90.00
_cell.angle_beta   90.00
_cell.angle_gamma   90.00
#
_symmetry.space_group_name_H-M   'P 1'
#
loop_
_entity.id
_entity.type
_entity.pdbx_description
1 polymer ?
#
loop_
_entity_poly.entity_id
_entity_poly.type
_entity_poly.pdbx_seq_one_letter_code
_entity_poly.pdbx_strand_id
1 'polypeptide(L)'
;MQFLYKLKKTFFIFFILLTLNVNYIYAASINGSVLLPGSDSVNSNASSSISEQTSIPSVYSPACILMDQNSGKILYSKNANTRMYPASTTKIMTAILTLENCKLDDVATASHNAVYSIPYSYSVATIQEGEELTIEQLLNVLLIPSANDAAVVLAEHVAGSVEAFAEMMNNKAIEIGCKGTHFVNPNGVHNEDHYSTAYDLALMGQYAMKFDVFRSIVSKTSYALPATAKYDKTDRMFNTTNDLIKKNYSSSPRNYYYEYATGAKTGYTDAAKSCIVATATKGDVSLIAVVLHDSTTDDGLSQRALDCKTLFEYGFNNYSVKTIVNQSDVAKQITVSGATKETESLDLLYENSLSGLIPNDVDVSTCTPNIKLSDNIMAPIFEGTKLGTATFDIDGFSYSCNLIASHTVYKSNYIKTLMELILLILFLFIFAKIIHFTNARKKKNSKTVAKQNKSNKSRKTSSKKGSNKSYINNFYPTYKSTEK
;
A
#
# COMPACT_ATOMS: atom_id res chain seq x y z
N MET A 1 -55.13 -44.41 10.16
CA MET A 1 -55.12 -43.00 9.74
C MET A 1 -54.63 -42.04 10.84
N GLN A 2 -55.04 -42.17 12.10
CA GLN A 2 -54.61 -41.30 13.20
C GLN A 2 -53.10 -41.31 13.53
N PHE A 3 -52.41 -42.44 13.32
CA PHE A 3 -50.95 -42.54 13.57
C PHE A 3 -50.09 -41.76 12.57
N LEU A 4 -50.50 -41.79 11.28
CA LEU A 4 -49.83 -41.01 10.23
C LEU A 4 -50.01 -39.50 10.40
N TYR A 5 -51.14 -39.06 10.94
CA TYR A 5 -51.45 -37.66 11.22
C TYR A 5 -50.62 -37.12 12.38
N LYS A 6 -50.45 -37.89 13.47
CA LYS A 6 -49.58 -37.54 14.58
C LYS A 6 -48.08 -37.47 14.16
N LEU A 7 -47.64 -38.40 13.30
CA LEU A 7 -46.28 -38.41 12.81
C LEU A 7 -45.98 -37.20 11.90
N LYS A 8 -46.90 -36.76 11.05
CA LYS A 8 -46.77 -35.54 10.24
C LYS A 8 -46.71 -34.27 11.09
N LYS A 9 -47.55 -34.21 12.16
CA LYS A 9 -47.58 -33.05 13.05
C LYS A 9 -46.28 -32.91 13.87
N THR A 10 -45.72 -34.02 14.34
CA THR A 10 -44.43 -34.02 15.07
C THR A 10 -43.25 -33.66 14.15
N PHE A 11 -43.28 -34.11 12.89
CA PHE A 11 -42.23 -33.79 11.90
C PHE A 11 -42.28 -32.33 11.47
N PHE A 12 -43.47 -31.73 11.37
CA PHE A 12 -43.68 -30.34 11.02
C PHE A 12 -43.22 -29.40 12.14
N ILE A 13 -43.47 -29.75 13.40
CA ILE A 13 -42.99 -28.97 14.57
C ILE A 13 -41.47 -29.05 14.69
N PHE A 14 -40.85 -30.18 14.42
CA PHE A 14 -39.39 -30.35 14.43
C PHE A 14 -38.71 -29.55 13.31
N PHE A 15 -39.34 -29.45 12.14
CA PHE A 15 -38.85 -28.67 11.00
C PHE A 15 -38.92 -27.16 11.27
N ILE A 16 -39.98 -26.67 11.93
CA ILE A 16 -40.12 -25.26 12.33
C ILE A 16 -39.09 -24.87 13.42
N LEU A 17 -38.82 -25.76 14.37
CA LEU A 17 -37.79 -25.52 15.41
C LEU A 17 -36.37 -25.51 14.83
N LEU A 18 -36.10 -26.25 13.75
CA LEU A 18 -34.80 -26.25 13.09
C LEU A 18 -34.56 -24.98 12.25
N THR A 19 -35.62 -24.38 11.68
CA THR A 19 -35.54 -23.16 10.89
C THR A 19 -35.45 -21.88 11.75
N LEU A 20 -35.96 -21.94 12.98
CA LEU A 20 -35.90 -20.77 13.91
C LEU A 20 -34.54 -20.58 14.58
N ASN A 21 -33.67 -21.60 14.64
CA ASN A 21 -32.33 -21.48 15.22
C ASN A 21 -31.25 -20.97 14.26
N VAL A 22 -31.56 -20.75 12.98
CA VAL A 22 -30.59 -20.27 11.98
C VAL A 22 -30.59 -18.73 11.87
N ASN A 23 -31.60 -18.03 12.40
CA ASN A 23 -31.76 -16.58 12.23
C ASN A 23 -31.35 -15.72 13.44
N TYR A 24 -30.65 -16.27 14.45
CA TYR A 24 -30.33 -15.50 15.67
C TYR A 24 -28.84 -15.11 15.81
N ILE A 25 -28.02 -15.17 14.71
CA ILE A 25 -26.58 -14.81 14.75
C ILE A 25 -26.26 -13.60 13.81
N TYR A 26 -27.23 -12.77 13.48
CA TYR A 26 -26.96 -11.60 12.64
C TYR A 26 -27.51 -10.30 13.25
N ALA A 27 -27.11 -9.94 14.45
CA ALA A 27 -27.24 -8.56 14.91
C ALA A 27 -26.49 -8.37 16.24
N ALA A 28 -25.23 -8.02 16.21
CA ALA A 28 -24.56 -7.19 17.22
C ALA A 28 -23.10 -6.95 16.80
N SER A 29 -22.80 -5.76 16.39
CA SER A 29 -21.74 -4.93 16.94
C SER A 29 -21.17 -3.96 15.89
N ILE A 30 -21.71 -2.79 15.88
CA ILE A 30 -21.01 -1.60 15.37
C ILE A 30 -20.99 -0.62 16.55
N ASN A 31 -19.84 -0.46 17.19
CA ASN A 31 -19.43 0.74 17.94
C ASN A 31 -18.03 0.48 18.52
N GLY A 32 -17.03 1.07 17.91
CA GLY A 32 -15.65 1.10 18.38
C GLY A 32 -15.05 2.47 18.12
N SER A 33 -15.05 3.30 19.16
CA SER A 33 -14.44 4.62 19.23
C SER A 33 -12.91 4.54 19.04
N VAL A 34 -12.40 5.43 18.20
CA VAL A 34 -10.97 5.68 17.97
C VAL A 34 -10.41 6.46 19.18
N LEU A 35 -9.43 5.90 19.85
CA LEU A 35 -8.57 6.60 20.80
C LEU A 35 -7.19 6.80 20.20
N LEU A 36 -6.75 8.05 20.16
CA LEU A 36 -5.40 8.46 19.80
C LEU A 36 -4.42 8.17 20.96
N PRO A 37 -3.20 7.68 20.72
CA PRO A 37 -2.23 7.51 21.81
C PRO A 37 -1.50 8.82 22.11
N GLY A 38 -1.43 9.12 23.40
CA GLY A 38 -0.67 10.21 23.98
C GLY A 38 0.83 9.89 24.04
N SER A 39 1.58 10.97 24.13
CA SER A 39 3.02 11.04 24.31
C SER A 39 3.46 10.50 25.68
N ASP A 40 4.35 9.51 25.69
CA ASP A 40 5.12 9.19 26.90
C ASP A 40 6.61 9.14 26.62
N SER A 41 7.33 9.76 27.54
CA SER A 41 8.76 9.97 27.65
C SER A 41 9.52 8.65 27.79
N VAL A 42 10.56 8.44 26.99
CA VAL A 42 11.48 7.30 27.09
C VAL A 42 12.64 7.65 27.99
N ASN A 43 12.78 6.86 29.04
CA ASN A 43 13.89 6.89 29.98
C ASN A 43 15.04 6.00 29.46
N SER A 44 16.23 6.55 29.40
CA SER A 44 17.45 5.92 28.92
C SER A 44 18.12 5.11 30.02
N ASN A 45 18.37 3.83 29.79
CA ASN A 45 19.49 3.08 30.37
C ASN A 45 19.61 1.70 29.69
N ALA A 46 20.59 1.53 28.83
CA ALA A 46 21.15 0.24 28.44
C ALA A 46 22.64 0.37 28.12
N SER A 47 23.39 -0.51 28.71
CA SER A 47 24.84 -0.56 28.78
C SER A 47 25.52 -0.86 27.44
N SER A 48 26.69 -0.26 27.30
CA SER A 48 27.64 -0.28 26.19
C SER A 48 28.19 -1.66 25.85
N SER A 49 28.12 -1.99 24.56
CA SER A 49 29.12 -2.76 23.83
C SER A 49 29.69 -1.88 22.73
N ILE A 50 31.01 -1.71 22.72
CA ILE A 50 31.75 -0.83 21.81
C ILE A 50 31.74 -1.47 20.42
N SER A 51 30.79 -1.05 19.56
CA SER A 51 30.91 -1.11 18.10
C SER A 51 31.48 0.24 17.63
N GLU A 52 32.25 0.27 16.57
CA GLU A 52 32.76 1.50 15.97
C GLU A 52 31.61 2.52 15.85
N GLN A 53 31.70 3.53 16.69
CA GLN A 53 30.67 4.53 16.87
C GLN A 53 30.59 5.31 15.56
N THR A 54 29.55 5.07 14.76
CA THR A 54 29.22 5.87 13.58
C THR A 54 29.16 7.33 14.00
N SER A 55 30.19 8.09 13.61
CA SER A 55 30.32 9.48 14.03
C SER A 55 29.14 10.29 13.50
N ILE A 56 28.39 10.91 14.40
CA ILE A 56 27.31 11.84 14.05
C ILE A 56 27.88 12.91 13.10
N PRO A 57 27.20 13.21 11.94
CA PRO A 57 27.72 14.18 10.99
C PRO A 57 27.82 15.56 11.63
N SER A 58 29.00 16.19 11.49
CA SER A 58 29.22 17.57 11.94
C SER A 58 28.79 18.52 10.82
N VAL A 59 27.66 19.21 11.01
CA VAL A 59 27.10 20.18 10.07
C VAL A 59 26.99 21.56 10.71
N TYR A 60 27.38 22.61 9.98
CA TYR A 60 27.37 24.00 10.44
C TYR A 60 25.96 24.59 10.38
N SER A 61 25.18 24.26 9.39
CA SER A 61 23.81 24.77 9.22
C SER A 61 23.00 24.70 10.51
N PRO A 62 22.24 25.75 10.86
CA PRO A 62 21.37 25.76 12.03
C PRO A 62 20.18 24.82 11.92
N ALA A 63 19.72 24.50 10.69
CA ALA A 63 18.64 23.55 10.44
C ALA A 63 18.92 22.71 9.19
N CYS A 64 18.89 21.39 9.35
CA CYS A 64 19.10 20.48 8.24
C CYS A 64 18.42 19.12 8.48
N ILE A 65 18.29 18.36 7.42
CA ILE A 65 17.78 16.98 7.43
C ILE A 65 18.46 16.14 6.35
N LEU A 66 18.65 14.86 6.63
CA LEU A 66 18.96 13.83 5.66
C LEU A 66 17.85 12.78 5.69
N MET A 67 17.28 12.47 4.55
CA MET A 67 16.14 11.58 4.41
C MET A 67 16.37 10.59 3.27
N ASP A 68 15.93 9.33 3.43
CA ASP A 68 15.81 8.39 2.33
C ASP A 68 14.74 8.88 1.34
N GLN A 69 15.11 9.05 0.08
CA GLN A 69 14.22 9.58 -0.96
C GLN A 69 13.04 8.64 -1.23
N ASN A 70 13.22 7.34 -1.07
CA ASN A 70 12.19 6.35 -1.41
C ASN A 70 11.15 6.20 -0.30
N SER A 71 11.60 5.96 0.93
CA SER A 71 10.70 5.68 2.07
C SER A 71 10.30 6.91 2.88
N GLY A 72 11.07 8.01 2.80
CA GLY A 72 10.91 9.16 3.68
C GLY A 72 11.53 8.94 5.07
N LYS A 73 12.28 7.85 5.29
CA LYS A 73 12.98 7.60 6.56
C LYS A 73 13.99 8.71 6.83
N ILE A 74 13.93 9.30 8.02
CA ILE A 74 14.89 10.30 8.47
C ILE A 74 16.15 9.59 8.97
N LEU A 75 17.31 9.91 8.38
CA LEU A 75 18.61 9.34 8.76
C LEU A 75 19.36 10.28 9.71
N TYR A 76 19.18 11.59 9.55
CA TYR A 76 19.73 12.61 10.41
C TYR A 76 18.85 13.85 10.40
N SER A 77 18.73 14.54 11.54
CA SER A 77 18.01 15.80 11.62
C SER A 77 18.61 16.72 12.69
N LYS A 78 18.68 18.01 12.37
CA LYS A 78 19.07 19.08 13.29
C LYS A 78 18.08 20.22 13.11
N ASN A 79 17.26 20.52 14.12
CA ASN A 79 16.25 21.59 14.09
C ASN A 79 15.35 21.53 12.84
N ALA A 80 15.09 20.33 12.30
CA ALA A 80 14.45 20.15 10.99
C ALA A 80 13.01 20.70 10.90
N ASN A 81 12.34 20.90 12.03
CA ASN A 81 10.98 21.46 12.11
C ASN A 81 10.95 22.97 12.45
N THR A 82 12.10 23.62 12.56
CA THR A 82 12.14 25.06 12.81
C THR A 82 11.76 25.81 11.54
N ARG A 83 10.83 26.77 11.64
CA ARG A 83 10.43 27.64 10.53
C ARG A 83 11.58 28.56 10.15
N MET A 84 11.89 28.58 8.87
CA MET A 84 12.91 29.40 8.25
C MET A 84 12.44 29.90 6.90
N TYR A 85 13.09 30.95 6.38
CA TYR A 85 12.82 31.47 5.04
C TYR A 85 13.42 30.51 3.99
N PRO A 86 12.62 29.96 3.06
CA PRO A 86 13.09 28.96 2.09
C PRO A 86 13.85 29.58 0.91
N ALA A 87 13.71 30.89 0.67
CA ALA A 87 14.16 31.52 -0.55
C ALA A 87 13.71 30.75 -1.81
N SER A 88 14.54 30.68 -2.85
CA SER A 88 14.19 30.03 -4.12
C SER A 88 14.04 28.50 -4.06
N THR A 89 14.21 27.84 -2.92
CA THR A 89 13.80 26.43 -2.79
C THR A 89 12.27 26.28 -2.90
N THR A 90 11.50 27.36 -2.68
CA THR A 90 10.07 27.54 -2.99
C THR A 90 9.71 27.06 -4.39
N LYS A 91 10.59 27.26 -5.39
CA LYS A 91 10.35 26.91 -6.79
C LYS A 91 10.18 25.40 -7.04
N ILE A 92 10.52 24.56 -6.05
CA ILE A 92 10.17 23.14 -6.07
C ILE A 92 8.65 22.97 -6.06
N MET A 93 7.93 23.70 -5.19
CA MET A 93 6.48 23.67 -5.14
C MET A 93 5.85 24.25 -6.42
N THR A 94 6.44 25.33 -6.95
CA THR A 94 6.01 25.89 -8.24
C THR A 94 6.12 24.88 -9.37
N ALA A 95 7.23 24.13 -9.43
CA ALA A 95 7.43 23.09 -10.42
C ALA A 95 6.44 21.92 -10.22
N ILE A 96 6.18 21.50 -8.98
CA ILE A 96 5.19 20.44 -8.68
C ILE A 96 3.83 20.82 -9.23
N LEU A 97 3.31 21.99 -8.88
CA LEU A 97 1.99 22.44 -9.33
C LEU A 97 1.92 22.62 -10.85
N THR A 98 2.99 23.11 -11.46
CA THR A 98 3.07 23.24 -12.92
C THR A 98 3.00 21.87 -13.60
N LEU A 99 3.76 20.88 -13.11
CA LEU A 99 3.80 19.53 -13.67
C LEU A 99 2.49 18.76 -13.46
N GLU A 100 1.72 19.09 -12.44
CA GLU A 100 0.41 18.47 -12.19
C GLU A 100 -0.72 19.09 -13.03
N ASN A 101 -0.59 20.35 -13.44
CA ASN A 101 -1.71 21.09 -14.06
C ASN A 101 -1.51 21.43 -15.53
N CYS A 102 -0.29 21.30 -16.08
CA CYS A 102 0.03 21.68 -17.45
C CYS A 102 0.70 20.55 -18.23
N LYS A 103 0.57 20.59 -19.55
CA LYS A 103 1.41 19.81 -20.45
C LYS A 103 2.68 20.58 -20.77
N LEU A 104 3.74 19.87 -21.11
CA LEU A 104 5.05 20.49 -21.39
C LEU A 104 5.06 21.39 -22.64
N ASP A 105 4.20 21.08 -23.61
CA ASP A 105 4.01 21.81 -24.87
C ASP A 105 2.95 22.94 -24.79
N ASP A 106 2.24 23.07 -23.68
CA ASP A 106 1.38 24.22 -23.44
C ASP A 106 2.23 25.50 -23.49
N VAL A 107 1.65 26.58 -24.04
CA VAL A 107 2.33 27.86 -24.20
C VAL A 107 1.75 28.89 -23.24
N ALA A 108 2.62 29.49 -22.43
CA ALA A 108 2.28 30.59 -21.54
C ALA A 108 2.83 31.90 -22.08
N THR A 109 2.04 32.99 -21.95
CA THR A 109 2.41 34.35 -22.33
C THR A 109 2.83 35.14 -21.11
N ALA A 110 4.00 35.74 -21.13
CA ALA A 110 4.51 36.56 -20.04
C ALA A 110 3.72 37.88 -19.90
N SER A 111 3.14 38.09 -18.74
CA SER A 111 2.41 39.33 -18.41
C SER A 111 3.36 40.49 -18.08
N HIS A 112 2.83 41.70 -18.03
CA HIS A 112 3.53 42.86 -17.46
C HIS A 112 4.00 42.62 -16.04
N ASN A 113 3.13 42.04 -15.19
CA ASN A 113 3.48 41.72 -13.80
C ASN A 113 4.65 40.73 -13.71
N ALA A 114 4.65 39.66 -14.50
CA ALA A 114 5.72 38.66 -14.49
C ALA A 114 7.10 39.26 -14.80
N VAL A 115 7.16 40.27 -15.65
CA VAL A 115 8.42 40.92 -16.08
C VAL A 115 8.86 41.99 -15.10
N TYR A 116 7.95 42.85 -14.62
CA TYR A 116 8.30 44.08 -13.91
C TYR A 116 8.08 44.05 -12.40
N SER A 117 7.43 43.02 -11.83
CA SER A 117 7.26 42.87 -10.38
C SER A 117 8.52 42.36 -9.66
N ILE A 118 9.50 41.82 -10.40
CA ILE A 118 10.69 41.22 -9.81
C ILE A 118 11.70 42.30 -9.44
N PRO A 119 12.20 42.38 -8.18
CA PRO A 119 13.23 43.32 -7.80
C PRO A 119 14.52 43.10 -8.61
N TYR A 120 15.18 44.18 -8.97
CA TYR A 120 16.36 44.20 -9.87
C TYR A 120 17.50 43.25 -9.47
N SER A 121 17.69 42.99 -8.18
CA SER A 121 18.77 42.15 -7.65
C SER A 121 18.49 40.65 -7.73
N TYR A 122 17.30 40.27 -8.16
CA TYR A 122 16.92 38.86 -8.22
C TYR A 122 17.17 38.24 -9.60
N SER A 123 17.46 36.94 -9.62
CA SER A 123 17.69 36.18 -10.88
C SER A 123 16.46 36.18 -11.78
N VAL A 124 16.63 36.48 -13.05
CA VAL A 124 15.59 36.45 -14.09
C VAL A 124 16.11 35.76 -15.35
N ALA A 125 15.25 35.21 -16.15
CA ALA A 125 15.56 34.71 -17.49
C ALA A 125 15.45 35.80 -18.59
N THR A 126 15.28 37.07 -18.18
CA THR A 126 15.09 38.21 -19.07
C THR A 126 13.93 38.01 -20.05
N ILE A 127 12.86 37.41 -19.56
CA ILE A 127 11.61 37.21 -20.34
C ILE A 127 11.03 38.59 -20.65
N GLN A 128 10.52 38.75 -21.86
CA GLN A 128 9.93 40.01 -22.32
C GLN A 128 8.39 39.98 -22.17
N GLU A 129 7.79 41.17 -21.91
CA GLU A 129 6.33 41.27 -21.87
C GLU A 129 5.71 40.80 -23.18
N GLY A 130 4.72 39.92 -23.10
CA GLY A 130 4.06 39.29 -24.26
C GLY A 130 4.94 38.21 -24.94
N GLU A 131 6.02 37.79 -24.35
CA GLU A 131 6.81 36.63 -24.81
C GLU A 131 6.05 35.33 -24.55
N GLU A 132 5.99 34.48 -25.58
CA GLU A 132 5.38 33.14 -25.50
C GLU A 132 6.46 32.08 -25.32
N LEU A 133 6.33 31.27 -24.29
CA LEU A 133 7.26 30.21 -23.94
C LEU A 133 6.49 28.93 -23.57
N THR A 134 7.02 27.79 -23.96
CA THR A 134 6.43 26.52 -23.53
C THR A 134 6.64 26.29 -22.03
N ILE A 135 5.78 25.50 -21.42
CA ILE A 135 5.93 25.09 -20.01
C ILE A 135 7.27 24.40 -19.78
N GLU A 136 7.74 23.57 -20.72
CA GLU A 136 9.07 22.97 -20.63
C GLU A 136 10.18 24.02 -20.58
N GLN A 137 10.13 25.02 -21.43
CA GLN A 137 11.11 26.13 -21.44
C GLN A 137 11.09 26.89 -20.13
N LEU A 138 9.92 27.21 -19.62
CA LEU A 138 9.75 27.91 -18.35
C LEU A 138 10.26 27.11 -17.15
N LEU A 139 9.96 25.79 -17.10
CA LEU A 139 10.49 24.90 -16.05
C LEU A 139 12.02 24.80 -16.07
N ASN A 140 12.64 24.76 -17.26
CA ASN A 140 14.10 24.77 -17.36
C ASN A 140 14.71 26.04 -16.79
N VAL A 141 14.20 27.23 -17.12
CA VAL A 141 14.73 28.49 -16.59
C VAL A 141 14.30 28.75 -15.12
N LEU A 142 13.17 28.18 -14.68
CA LEU A 142 12.75 28.17 -13.28
C LEU A 142 13.77 27.45 -12.39
N LEU A 143 14.18 26.25 -12.79
CA LEU A 143 14.92 25.33 -11.93
C LEU A 143 16.44 25.46 -12.10
N ILE A 144 16.95 25.72 -13.31
CA ILE A 144 18.39 25.77 -13.58
C ILE A 144 18.99 27.10 -13.11
N PRO A 145 18.66 28.30 -13.67
CA PRO A 145 19.18 29.58 -13.20
C PRO A 145 18.37 30.18 -12.07
N SER A 146 17.25 29.54 -11.68
CA SER A 146 16.37 30.06 -10.63
C SER A 146 15.57 31.31 -11.02
N ALA A 147 15.15 31.45 -12.27
CA ALA A 147 14.45 32.61 -12.80
C ALA A 147 13.16 32.94 -12.04
N ASN A 148 13.03 34.18 -11.55
CA ASN A 148 11.85 34.62 -10.79
C ASN A 148 10.70 35.07 -11.70
N ASP A 149 11.00 35.66 -12.84
CA ASP A 149 10.06 36.00 -13.90
C ASP A 149 9.33 34.74 -14.39
N ALA A 150 10.04 33.66 -14.69
CA ALA A 150 9.45 32.38 -15.07
C ALA A 150 8.49 31.80 -13.98
N ALA A 151 8.81 31.99 -12.71
CA ALA A 151 7.93 31.53 -11.63
C ALA A 151 6.58 32.26 -11.63
N VAL A 152 6.58 33.57 -11.91
CA VAL A 152 5.36 34.37 -11.98
C VAL A 152 4.56 34.02 -13.25
N VAL A 153 5.22 33.87 -14.42
CA VAL A 153 4.55 33.41 -15.65
C VAL A 153 3.83 32.08 -15.41
N LEU A 154 4.51 31.11 -14.80
CA LEU A 154 3.91 29.81 -14.49
C LEU A 154 2.75 29.93 -13.52
N ALA A 155 2.88 30.73 -12.46
CA ALA A 155 1.82 30.93 -11.48
C ALA A 155 0.56 31.54 -12.11
N GLU A 156 0.73 32.58 -12.92
CA GLU A 156 -0.39 33.23 -13.61
C GLU A 156 -1.02 32.31 -14.67
N HIS A 157 -0.21 31.52 -15.38
CA HIS A 157 -0.71 30.55 -16.36
C HIS A 157 -1.55 29.45 -15.69
N VAL A 158 -1.10 28.90 -14.54
CA VAL A 158 -1.78 27.80 -13.84
C VAL A 158 -3.02 28.26 -13.08
N ALA A 159 -2.95 29.41 -12.40
CA ALA A 159 -3.98 29.82 -11.45
C ALA A 159 -4.63 31.19 -11.78
N GLY A 160 -4.18 31.87 -12.80
CA GLY A 160 -4.68 33.19 -13.21
C GLY A 160 -4.09 34.35 -12.42
N SER A 161 -3.54 34.15 -11.22
CA SER A 161 -2.83 35.17 -10.42
C SER A 161 -1.81 34.54 -9.47
N VAL A 162 -0.88 35.37 -8.96
CA VAL A 162 0.11 34.97 -7.95
C VAL A 162 -0.57 34.56 -6.64
N GLU A 163 -1.61 35.28 -6.23
CA GLU A 163 -2.35 35.03 -5.00
C GLU A 163 -3.09 33.67 -5.06
N ALA A 164 -3.83 33.42 -6.15
CA ALA A 164 -4.52 32.15 -6.35
C ALA A 164 -3.52 30.98 -6.42
N PHE A 165 -2.35 31.19 -7.02
CA PHE A 165 -1.30 30.19 -7.06
C PHE A 165 -0.72 29.92 -5.67
N ALA A 166 -0.53 30.97 -4.84
CA ALA A 166 -0.07 30.80 -3.46
C ALA A 166 -1.06 29.99 -2.60
N GLU A 167 -2.37 30.16 -2.82
CA GLU A 167 -3.39 29.29 -2.19
C GLU A 167 -3.23 27.84 -2.64
N MET A 168 -3.03 27.60 -3.95
CA MET A 168 -2.77 26.24 -4.46
C MET A 168 -1.47 25.64 -3.83
N MET A 169 -0.40 26.44 -3.68
CA MET A 169 0.84 26.01 -3.04
C MET A 169 0.62 25.58 -1.59
N ASN A 170 -0.17 26.34 -0.83
CA ASN A 170 -0.48 26.04 0.57
C ASN A 170 -1.34 24.77 0.69
N ASN A 171 -2.34 24.61 -0.17
CA ASN A 171 -3.18 23.40 -0.22
C ASN A 171 -2.35 22.17 -0.59
N LYS A 172 -1.46 22.26 -1.57
CA LYS A 172 -0.55 21.18 -1.95
C LYS A 172 0.45 20.85 -0.84
N ALA A 173 0.96 21.84 -0.11
CA ALA A 173 1.82 21.61 1.03
C ALA A 173 1.13 20.76 2.11
N ILE A 174 -0.13 21.06 2.42
CA ILE A 174 -0.96 20.26 3.34
C ILE A 174 -1.15 18.83 2.81
N GLU A 175 -1.46 18.67 1.51
CA GLU A 175 -1.64 17.36 0.87
C GLU A 175 -0.37 16.51 0.94
N ILE A 176 0.81 17.11 0.73
CA ILE A 176 2.11 16.43 0.85
C ILE A 176 2.43 16.05 2.30
N GLY A 177 1.79 16.68 3.29
CA GLY A 177 2.00 16.43 4.72
C GLY A 177 2.87 17.48 5.42
N CYS A 178 3.13 18.62 4.80
CA CYS A 178 3.85 19.72 5.40
C CYS A 178 3.06 20.34 6.55
N LYS A 179 3.76 20.68 7.65
CA LYS A 179 3.11 21.21 8.86
C LYS A 179 3.62 22.58 9.29
N GLY A 180 4.77 23.01 8.78
CA GLY A 180 5.45 24.25 9.16
C GLY A 180 5.69 25.18 7.95
N THR A 181 4.88 25.07 6.88
CA THR A 181 5.06 25.78 5.63
C THR A 181 3.91 26.74 5.36
N HIS A 182 4.24 27.93 4.87
CA HIS A 182 3.29 28.88 4.30
C HIS A 182 3.95 29.66 3.16
N PHE A 183 3.27 29.71 2.02
CA PHE A 183 3.69 30.38 0.80
C PHE A 183 2.84 31.60 0.52
N VAL A 184 3.46 32.71 0.10
CA VAL A 184 2.79 33.93 -0.35
C VAL A 184 3.18 34.33 -1.77
N ASN A 185 4.17 33.64 -2.37
CA ASN A 185 4.59 33.87 -3.76
C ASN A 185 5.21 32.59 -4.37
N PRO A 186 5.30 32.50 -5.72
CA PRO A 186 5.80 31.29 -6.39
C PRO A 186 7.33 31.21 -6.48
N ASN A 187 8.05 32.26 -6.14
CA ASN A 187 9.48 32.39 -6.44
C ASN A 187 10.39 32.39 -5.21
N GLY A 188 9.85 32.59 -4.00
CA GLY A 188 10.60 32.64 -2.77
C GLY A 188 11.26 34.01 -2.51
N VAL A 189 10.80 35.09 -3.14
CA VAL A 189 11.12 36.45 -2.76
C VAL A 189 10.71 36.67 -1.31
N HIS A 190 11.57 37.31 -0.54
CA HIS A 190 11.38 37.43 0.90
C HIS A 190 10.08 38.13 1.29
N ASN A 191 9.38 37.50 2.20
CA ASN A 191 8.23 38.01 2.93
C ASN A 191 8.21 37.31 4.29
N GLU A 192 7.83 38.04 5.36
CA GLU A 192 7.82 37.49 6.73
C GLU A 192 6.87 36.30 6.89
N ASP A 193 5.76 36.29 6.13
CA ASP A 193 4.77 35.22 6.13
C ASP A 193 5.14 34.07 5.17
N HIS A 194 6.28 34.13 4.47
CA HIS A 194 6.74 33.11 3.54
C HIS A 194 7.83 32.25 4.19
N TYR A 195 7.45 31.12 4.78
CA TYR A 195 8.33 30.25 5.54
C TYR A 195 8.10 28.77 5.25
N SER A 196 9.09 27.97 5.58
CA SER A 196 9.04 26.51 5.53
C SER A 196 9.97 25.90 6.59
N THR A 197 10.10 24.58 6.59
CA THR A 197 11.05 23.85 7.45
C THR A 197 11.93 22.93 6.60
N ALA A 198 13.07 22.50 7.12
CA ALA A 198 13.92 21.54 6.42
C ALA A 198 13.18 20.21 6.17
N TYR A 199 12.35 19.77 7.11
CA TYR A 199 11.53 18.58 6.96
C TYR A 199 10.48 18.74 5.85
N ASP A 200 9.74 19.83 5.83
CA ASP A 200 8.71 20.07 4.81
C ASP A 200 9.31 20.20 3.41
N LEU A 201 10.46 20.88 3.29
CA LEU A 201 11.19 20.98 2.02
C LEU A 201 11.74 19.62 1.56
N ALA A 202 12.10 18.72 2.48
CA ALA A 202 12.49 17.36 2.13
C ALA A 202 11.29 16.55 1.60
N LEU A 203 10.10 16.71 2.20
CA LEU A 203 8.86 16.10 1.69
C LEU A 203 8.52 16.63 0.28
N MET A 204 8.61 17.93 0.05
CA MET A 204 8.40 18.54 -1.26
C MET A 204 9.44 18.06 -2.28
N GLY A 205 10.71 17.95 -1.87
CA GLY A 205 11.79 17.38 -2.67
C GLY A 205 11.50 15.93 -3.05
N GLN A 206 11.08 15.10 -2.09
CA GLN A 206 10.69 13.71 -2.31
C GLN A 206 9.52 13.60 -3.30
N TYR A 207 8.52 14.46 -3.15
CA TYR A 207 7.38 14.49 -4.06
C TYR A 207 7.78 14.90 -5.48
N ALA A 208 8.58 15.96 -5.63
CA ALA A 208 9.06 16.45 -6.91
C ALA A 208 9.92 15.43 -7.66
N MET A 209 10.74 14.67 -6.92
CA MET A 209 11.59 13.62 -7.50
C MET A 209 10.80 12.42 -8.07
N LYS A 210 9.48 12.34 -7.90
CA LYS A 210 8.63 11.37 -8.59
C LYS A 210 8.43 11.71 -10.07
N PHE A 211 8.56 12.98 -10.47
CA PHE A 211 8.38 13.42 -11.85
C PHE A 211 9.70 13.26 -12.63
N ASP A 212 9.67 12.48 -13.72
CA ASP A 212 10.83 12.27 -14.60
C ASP A 212 11.35 13.59 -15.18
N VAL A 213 10.44 14.49 -15.55
CA VAL A 213 10.74 15.82 -16.08
C VAL A 213 11.52 16.65 -15.06
N PHE A 214 11.08 16.65 -13.80
CA PHE A 214 11.77 17.37 -12.73
C PHE A 214 13.20 16.84 -12.56
N ARG A 215 13.38 15.52 -12.46
CA ARG A 215 14.71 14.87 -12.34
C ARG A 215 15.60 15.22 -13.52
N SER A 216 15.07 15.18 -14.73
CA SER A 216 15.80 15.51 -15.95
C SER A 216 16.30 16.97 -15.94
N ILE A 217 15.46 17.91 -15.50
CA ILE A 217 15.81 19.32 -15.49
C ILE A 217 16.84 19.66 -14.40
N VAL A 218 16.62 19.21 -13.16
CA VAL A 218 17.49 19.58 -12.02
C VAL A 218 18.88 18.94 -12.06
N SER A 219 19.10 17.95 -12.90
CA SER A 219 20.40 17.35 -13.16
C SER A 219 21.22 18.04 -14.26
N LYS A 220 20.60 19.00 -15.01
CA LYS A 220 21.29 19.75 -16.05
C LYS A 220 22.22 20.81 -15.45
N THR A 221 23.40 20.94 -16.02
CA THR A 221 24.38 21.97 -15.62
C THR A 221 24.16 23.30 -16.33
N SER A 222 23.52 23.30 -17.50
CA SER A 222 23.22 24.47 -18.29
C SER A 222 21.96 24.28 -19.15
N TYR A 223 21.40 25.39 -19.60
CA TYR A 223 20.26 25.42 -20.53
C TYR A 223 20.35 26.65 -21.44
N ALA A 224 20.18 26.45 -22.74
CA ALA A 224 20.04 27.51 -23.71
C ALA A 224 18.55 27.73 -23.99
N LEU A 225 18.03 28.90 -23.61
CA LEU A 225 16.64 29.26 -23.94
C LEU A 225 16.62 29.73 -25.41
N PRO A 226 15.82 29.09 -26.27
CA PRO A 226 15.74 29.44 -27.66
C PRO A 226 15.27 30.90 -27.88
N ALA A 227 15.61 31.46 -29.06
CA ALA A 227 15.03 32.73 -29.52
C ALA A 227 13.52 32.61 -29.68
N THR A 228 12.81 33.70 -29.43
CA THR A 228 11.36 33.80 -29.58
C THR A 228 11.01 35.03 -30.46
N ALA A 229 9.75 35.20 -30.83
CA ALA A 229 9.31 36.38 -31.58
C ALA A 229 9.55 37.71 -30.84
N LYS A 230 9.64 37.68 -29.50
CA LYS A 230 9.90 38.87 -28.66
C LYS A 230 11.37 39.03 -28.30
N TYR A 231 12.16 37.95 -28.41
CA TYR A 231 13.59 37.94 -28.13
C TYR A 231 14.31 37.13 -29.20
N ASP A 232 14.77 37.79 -30.22
CA ASP A 232 15.33 37.17 -31.45
C ASP A 232 16.80 36.76 -31.34
N LYS A 233 17.44 36.96 -30.16
CA LYS A 233 18.82 36.61 -29.90
C LYS A 233 18.92 35.19 -29.34
N THR A 234 20.07 34.53 -29.56
CA THR A 234 20.39 33.17 -29.09
C THR A 234 21.37 33.19 -27.91
N ASP A 235 21.47 34.30 -27.20
CA ASP A 235 22.47 34.54 -26.15
C ASP A 235 21.99 34.23 -24.71
N ARG A 236 20.73 33.75 -24.57
CA ARG A 236 20.17 33.36 -23.27
C ARG A 236 20.65 31.95 -22.86
N MET A 237 21.95 31.90 -22.46
CA MET A 237 22.57 30.71 -21.92
C MET A 237 22.63 30.78 -20.40
N PHE A 238 22.05 29.83 -19.72
CA PHE A 238 21.93 29.77 -18.28
C PHE A 238 22.72 28.61 -17.69
N ASN A 239 23.37 28.82 -16.57
CA ASN A 239 24.03 27.78 -15.80
C ASN A 239 23.28 27.49 -14.50
N THR A 240 23.38 26.23 -14.07
CA THR A 240 22.79 25.86 -12.78
C THR A 240 23.38 26.64 -11.62
N THR A 241 22.55 26.91 -10.62
CA THR A 241 22.97 27.50 -9.34
C THR A 241 23.44 26.43 -8.33
N ASN A 242 23.30 25.15 -8.65
CA ASN A 242 23.68 24.03 -7.79
C ASN A 242 25.13 23.64 -8.00
N ASP A 243 25.99 24.01 -7.05
CA ASP A 243 27.42 23.74 -7.12
C ASP A 243 27.78 22.25 -7.01
N LEU A 244 26.93 21.44 -6.42
CA LEU A 244 27.17 19.99 -6.27
C LEU A 244 27.20 19.23 -7.59
N ILE A 245 26.50 19.71 -8.63
CA ILE A 245 26.46 19.05 -9.95
C ILE A 245 27.42 19.67 -10.98
N LYS A 246 28.08 20.82 -10.65
CA LYS A 246 29.03 21.47 -11.54
C LYS A 246 30.41 20.82 -11.44
N LYS A 247 30.87 20.20 -12.54
CA LYS A 247 32.27 19.75 -12.65
C LYS A 247 33.18 20.94 -12.86
N ASN A 248 33.86 21.38 -11.80
CA ASN A 248 34.93 22.32 -11.90
C ASN A 248 36.26 21.57 -12.05
N TYR A 249 36.90 21.70 -13.20
CA TYR A 249 38.19 21.06 -13.49
C TYR A 249 39.38 21.72 -12.76
N SER A 250 39.14 22.69 -11.90
CA SER A 250 40.17 23.36 -11.14
C SER A 250 40.43 22.64 -9.80
N SER A 251 41.69 22.52 -9.41
CA SER A 251 42.13 22.09 -8.08
C SER A 251 41.78 23.06 -6.95
N SER A 252 40.90 24.01 -7.19
CA SER A 252 40.48 25.01 -6.22
C SER A 252 39.77 24.35 -5.03
N PRO A 253 40.00 24.81 -3.79
CA PRO A 253 39.21 24.39 -2.62
C PRO A 253 37.72 24.71 -2.76
N ARG A 254 37.30 25.49 -3.78
CA ARG A 254 35.93 25.78 -4.16
C ARG A 254 35.32 24.76 -5.13
N ASN A 255 35.92 23.56 -5.30
CA ASN A 255 35.33 22.50 -6.05
C ASN A 255 34.31 21.73 -5.17
N TYR A 256 33.04 22.11 -5.31
CA TYR A 256 31.93 21.50 -4.57
C TYR A 256 31.29 20.29 -5.29
N TYR A 257 31.75 19.96 -6.50
CA TYR A 257 31.22 18.85 -7.26
C TYR A 257 31.18 17.57 -6.42
N TYR A 258 30.05 16.90 -6.48
CA TYR A 258 29.84 15.62 -5.82
C TYR A 258 29.29 14.62 -6.84
N GLU A 259 30.04 13.57 -7.12
CA GLU A 259 29.79 12.67 -8.23
C GLU A 259 28.41 11.98 -8.19
N TYR A 260 27.85 11.79 -6.99
CA TYR A 260 26.55 11.17 -6.77
C TYR A 260 25.39 12.17 -6.77
N ALA A 261 25.65 13.48 -6.81
CA ALA A 261 24.61 14.49 -6.78
C ALA A 261 23.73 14.46 -8.04
N THR A 262 22.39 14.46 -7.85
CA THR A 262 21.39 14.39 -8.93
C THR A 262 20.52 15.64 -9.06
N GLY A 263 20.63 16.59 -8.12
CA GLY A 263 19.84 17.84 -8.08
C GLY A 263 19.86 18.42 -6.67
N ALA A 264 18.95 19.27 -6.21
CA ALA A 264 17.77 19.70 -6.93
C ALA A 264 17.71 21.24 -7.02
N LYS A 265 17.58 22.00 -5.89
CA LYS A 265 17.34 23.45 -5.94
C LYS A 265 18.05 24.21 -4.83
N THR A 266 18.70 25.30 -5.19
CA THR A 266 19.31 26.25 -4.27
C THR A 266 18.41 27.46 -4.01
N GLY A 267 18.63 28.15 -2.91
CA GLY A 267 18.01 29.41 -2.56
C GLY A 267 18.97 30.37 -1.87
N TYR A 268 18.76 31.67 -2.03
CA TYR A 268 19.43 32.72 -1.29
C TYR A 268 18.59 33.98 -1.25
N THR A 269 18.45 34.56 -0.10
CA THR A 269 18.08 35.96 0.15
C THR A 269 18.88 36.41 1.38
N ASP A 270 18.98 37.71 1.61
CA ASP A 270 19.71 38.20 2.78
C ASP A 270 19.11 37.70 4.10
N ALA A 271 17.79 37.56 4.17
CA ALA A 271 17.08 37.02 5.34
C ALA A 271 17.18 35.50 5.46
N ALA A 272 17.11 34.78 4.34
CA ALA A 272 17.16 33.32 4.33
C ALA A 272 18.58 32.75 4.41
N LYS A 273 19.60 33.57 4.06
CA LYS A 273 20.97 33.11 3.82
C LYS A 273 21.00 31.99 2.75
N SER A 274 21.99 31.14 2.75
CA SER A 274 22.15 30.07 1.80
C SER A 274 21.26 28.89 2.17
N CYS A 275 20.42 28.46 1.23
CA CYS A 275 19.52 27.29 1.34
C CYS A 275 19.75 26.34 0.18
N ILE A 276 19.53 25.04 0.41
CA ILE A 276 19.56 24.03 -0.64
C ILE A 276 18.66 22.84 -0.27
N VAL A 277 17.92 22.34 -1.25
CA VAL A 277 17.41 20.99 -1.29
C VAL A 277 18.28 20.23 -2.30
N ALA A 278 19.06 19.29 -1.84
CA ALA A 278 19.97 18.50 -2.64
C ALA A 278 19.54 17.04 -2.69
N THR A 279 19.82 16.37 -3.80
CA THR A 279 19.57 14.93 -3.97
C THR A 279 20.83 14.24 -4.45
N ALA A 280 21.05 12.99 -4.01
CA ALA A 280 22.17 12.17 -4.43
C ALA A 280 21.77 10.70 -4.50
N THR A 281 22.35 9.97 -5.47
CA THR A 281 22.14 8.53 -5.63
C THR A 281 23.46 7.80 -5.79
N LYS A 282 23.69 6.76 -4.98
CA LYS A 282 24.86 5.89 -5.04
C LYS A 282 24.40 4.44 -4.97
N GLY A 283 24.55 3.70 -6.08
CA GLY A 283 23.93 2.37 -6.18
C GLY A 283 22.41 2.42 -6.00
N ASP A 284 21.90 1.63 -5.09
CA ASP A 284 20.45 1.54 -4.80
C ASP A 284 19.98 2.54 -3.74
N VAL A 285 20.89 3.33 -3.16
CA VAL A 285 20.58 4.32 -2.13
C VAL A 285 20.37 5.69 -2.76
N SER A 286 19.19 6.29 -2.55
CA SER A 286 18.85 7.64 -2.99
C SER A 286 18.47 8.49 -1.78
N LEU A 287 19.14 9.64 -1.62
CA LEU A 287 19.05 10.50 -0.45
C LEU A 287 18.63 11.92 -0.83
N ILE A 288 17.93 12.56 0.10
CA ILE A 288 17.59 13.99 0.07
C ILE A 288 18.24 14.64 1.28
N ALA A 289 19.03 15.69 1.05
CA ALA A 289 19.59 16.55 2.08
C ALA A 289 18.99 17.96 1.94
N VAL A 290 18.48 18.52 3.02
CA VAL A 290 18.06 19.92 3.07
C VAL A 290 18.90 20.65 4.09
N VAL A 291 19.44 21.80 3.69
CA VAL A 291 20.27 22.69 4.50
C VAL A 291 19.68 24.09 4.39
N LEU A 292 19.36 24.70 5.53
CA LEU A 292 18.72 26.03 5.60
C LEU A 292 19.53 27.02 6.44
N HIS A 293 19.46 28.29 6.05
CA HIS A 293 20.04 29.42 6.74
C HIS A 293 21.56 29.26 6.98
N ASP A 294 22.24 28.73 5.98
CA ASP A 294 23.66 28.48 6.07
C ASP A 294 24.46 29.74 5.70
N SER A 295 25.63 29.88 6.31
CA SER A 295 26.52 30.97 6.04
C SER A 295 27.59 30.60 5.00
N THR A 296 28.23 31.61 4.45
CA THR A 296 29.51 31.44 3.77
C THR A 296 30.59 31.46 4.85
N THR A 297 31.58 30.59 4.75
CA THR A 297 32.74 30.61 5.66
C THR A 297 33.54 31.87 5.48
N ASP A 298 34.39 32.20 6.45
CA ASP A 298 35.24 33.43 6.43
C ASP A 298 36.17 33.47 5.19
N ASP A 299 36.56 32.31 4.67
CA ASP A 299 37.36 32.17 3.45
C ASP A 299 36.49 32.07 2.17
N GLY A 300 35.18 32.32 2.30
CA GLY A 300 34.25 32.44 1.18
C GLY A 300 33.82 31.09 0.59
N LEU A 301 33.90 30.00 1.36
CA LEU A 301 33.40 28.67 0.94
C LEU A 301 31.89 28.57 1.08
N SER A 302 31.27 27.83 0.17
CA SER A 302 29.82 27.51 0.22
C SER A 302 29.56 26.40 1.24
N GLN A 303 29.28 26.80 2.47
CA GLN A 303 29.09 25.86 3.57
C GLN A 303 27.91 24.88 3.29
N ARG A 304 26.80 25.36 2.69
CA ARG A 304 25.64 24.50 2.31
C ARG A 304 26.04 23.31 1.46
N ALA A 305 27.05 23.49 0.55
CA ALA A 305 27.52 22.40 -0.30
C ALA A 305 28.37 21.39 0.49
N LEU A 306 29.18 21.88 1.42
CA LEU A 306 30.00 21.05 2.31
C LEU A 306 29.13 20.26 3.27
N ASP A 307 28.13 20.90 3.88
CA ASP A 307 27.17 20.23 4.78
C ASP A 307 26.35 19.14 4.04
N CYS A 308 25.91 19.40 2.79
CA CYS A 308 25.25 18.38 1.99
C CYS A 308 26.14 17.16 1.72
N LYS A 309 27.43 17.39 1.36
CA LYS A 309 28.39 16.28 1.17
C LYS A 309 28.57 15.48 2.45
N THR A 310 28.73 16.14 3.58
CA THR A 310 28.86 15.49 4.90
C THR A 310 27.65 14.63 5.21
N LEU A 311 26.44 15.15 4.96
CA LEU A 311 25.19 14.41 5.16
C LEU A 311 25.09 13.20 4.21
N PHE A 312 25.42 13.35 2.92
CA PHE A 312 25.37 12.27 1.97
C PHE A 312 26.38 11.16 2.30
N GLU A 313 27.63 11.53 2.62
CA GLU A 313 28.63 10.56 3.04
C GLU A 313 28.20 9.81 4.31
N TYR A 314 27.60 10.49 5.29
CA TYR A 314 27.03 9.84 6.45
C TYR A 314 25.98 8.81 6.04
N GLY A 315 25.04 9.16 5.16
CA GLY A 315 23.99 8.25 4.71
C GLY A 315 24.54 7.04 3.95
N PHE A 316 25.40 7.28 2.96
CA PHE A 316 25.97 6.22 2.12
C PHE A 316 26.94 5.28 2.85
N ASN A 317 27.63 5.76 3.86
CA ASN A 317 28.58 4.95 4.61
C ASN A 317 27.92 4.13 5.73
N ASN A 318 26.78 4.58 6.25
CA ASN A 318 26.15 3.98 7.41
C ASN A 318 24.88 3.18 7.10
N TYR A 319 24.30 3.32 5.89
CA TYR A 319 23.05 2.68 5.51
C TYR A 319 23.19 1.97 4.16
N SER A 320 22.49 0.87 4.03
CA SER A 320 22.35 0.12 2.77
C SER A 320 20.93 -0.41 2.59
N VAL A 321 20.52 -0.65 1.35
CA VAL A 321 19.25 -1.30 1.06
C VAL A 321 19.38 -2.78 1.42
N LYS A 322 18.56 -3.25 2.36
CA LYS A 322 18.51 -4.65 2.78
C LYS A 322 17.12 -5.23 2.53
N THR A 323 17.06 -6.47 2.07
CA THR A 323 15.82 -7.23 1.98
C THR A 323 15.48 -7.76 3.37
N ILE A 324 14.31 -7.41 3.89
CA ILE A 324 13.81 -7.81 5.20
C ILE A 324 13.15 -9.18 5.09
N VAL A 325 12.27 -9.36 4.09
CA VAL A 325 11.60 -10.62 3.74
C VAL A 325 11.43 -10.73 2.24
N ASN A 326 11.37 -11.96 1.73
CA ASN A 326 11.08 -12.20 0.32
C ASN A 326 9.60 -12.48 0.10
N GLN A 327 9.14 -12.22 -1.11
CA GLN A 327 7.81 -12.61 -1.55
C GLN A 327 7.63 -14.13 -1.38
N SER A 328 6.47 -14.54 -0.90
CA SER A 328 6.09 -15.93 -0.66
C SER A 328 6.83 -16.67 0.46
N ASP A 329 7.72 -16.01 1.21
CA ASP A 329 8.21 -16.56 2.46
C ASP A 329 7.05 -16.72 3.45
N VAL A 330 7.11 -17.77 4.28
CA VAL A 330 6.08 -18.04 5.30
C VAL A 330 6.30 -17.13 6.50
N ALA A 331 5.33 -16.23 6.74
CA ALA A 331 5.35 -15.36 7.91
C ALA A 331 4.81 -16.04 9.17
N LYS A 332 3.74 -16.82 9.02
CA LYS A 332 3.05 -17.50 10.12
C LYS A 332 2.14 -18.58 9.59
N GLN A 333 2.02 -19.69 10.34
CA GLN A 333 0.97 -20.70 10.12
C GLN A 333 -0.18 -20.47 11.09
N ILE A 334 -1.42 -20.59 10.61
CA ILE A 334 -2.64 -20.46 11.41
C ILE A 334 -3.60 -21.63 11.15
N THR A 335 -4.51 -21.88 12.10
CA THR A 335 -5.61 -22.83 11.92
C THR A 335 -6.89 -22.05 11.63
N VAL A 336 -7.58 -22.38 10.51
CA VAL A 336 -8.76 -21.68 10.03
C VAL A 336 -10.03 -22.35 10.57
N SER A 337 -10.87 -21.58 11.26
CA SER A 337 -12.14 -22.07 11.78
C SER A 337 -13.13 -22.43 10.68
N GLY A 338 -13.85 -23.56 10.85
CA GLY A 338 -14.87 -24.02 9.89
C GLY A 338 -14.30 -24.61 8.60
N ALA A 339 -13.00 -24.86 8.53
CA ALA A 339 -12.33 -25.50 7.40
C ALA A 339 -12.48 -27.04 7.40
N THR A 340 -12.22 -27.67 6.25
CA THR A 340 -12.01 -29.12 6.18
C THR A 340 -10.65 -29.47 6.81
N LYS A 341 -10.48 -30.70 7.31
CA LYS A 341 -9.23 -31.14 7.95
C LYS A 341 -8.02 -31.06 7.03
N GLU A 342 -8.23 -31.23 5.74
CA GLU A 342 -7.19 -31.20 4.71
C GLU A 342 -6.67 -29.77 4.44
N THR A 343 -7.47 -28.74 4.76
CA THR A 343 -7.16 -27.34 4.45
C THR A 343 -7.22 -26.41 5.67
N GLU A 344 -7.38 -26.94 6.90
CA GLU A 344 -7.47 -26.10 8.11
C GLU A 344 -6.16 -25.44 8.51
N SER A 345 -5.03 -26.04 8.15
CA SER A 345 -3.70 -25.45 8.37
C SER A 345 -3.36 -24.56 7.20
N LEU A 346 -3.24 -23.25 7.43
CA LEU A 346 -3.00 -22.24 6.41
C LEU A 346 -1.71 -21.47 6.72
N ASP A 347 -0.79 -21.47 5.78
CA ASP A 347 0.37 -20.61 5.81
C ASP A 347 0.02 -19.21 5.30
N LEU A 348 0.43 -18.21 6.05
CA LEU A 348 0.36 -16.81 5.65
C LEU A 348 1.68 -16.42 5.01
N LEU A 349 1.64 -16.03 3.74
CA LEU A 349 2.80 -15.63 2.95
C LEU A 349 2.90 -14.11 2.88
N TYR A 350 4.13 -13.60 2.79
CA TYR A 350 4.32 -12.19 2.42
C TYR A 350 3.89 -11.96 0.98
N GLU A 351 3.00 -10.99 0.76
CA GLU A 351 2.45 -10.66 -0.57
C GLU A 351 3.53 -10.19 -1.55
N ASN A 352 4.51 -9.43 -1.04
CA ASN A 352 5.63 -8.88 -1.81
C ASN A 352 6.92 -8.97 -0.99
N SER A 353 8.06 -8.94 -1.67
CA SER A 353 9.33 -8.70 -1.00
C SER A 353 9.34 -7.32 -0.36
N LEU A 354 9.86 -7.23 0.85
CA LEU A 354 9.97 -5.99 1.61
C LEU A 354 11.46 -5.67 1.78
N SER A 355 11.87 -4.52 1.27
CA SER A 355 13.23 -4.01 1.41
C SER A 355 13.19 -2.59 1.96
N GLY A 356 14.26 -2.16 2.62
CA GLY A 356 14.37 -0.82 3.16
C GLY A 356 15.79 -0.36 3.35
N LEU A 357 15.96 0.95 3.56
CA LEU A 357 17.25 1.54 3.91
C LEU A 357 17.50 1.33 5.41
N ILE A 358 18.44 0.45 5.73
CA ILE A 358 18.69 -0.07 7.07
C ILE A 358 20.16 0.19 7.46
N PRO A 359 20.44 0.51 8.73
CA PRO A 359 21.82 0.65 9.20
C PRO A 359 22.66 -0.59 8.89
N ASN A 360 23.94 -0.36 8.54
CA ASN A 360 24.84 -1.44 8.12
C ASN A 360 25.09 -2.47 9.22
N ASP A 361 25.05 -2.07 10.49
CA ASP A 361 25.25 -2.88 11.68
C ASP A 361 24.01 -3.68 12.12
N VAL A 362 22.84 -3.42 11.55
CA VAL A 362 21.60 -4.16 11.85
C VAL A 362 21.54 -5.45 11.04
N ASP A 363 21.44 -6.59 11.72
CA ASP A 363 21.14 -7.89 11.11
C ASP A 363 19.62 -8.07 10.97
N VAL A 364 19.12 -7.95 9.75
CA VAL A 364 17.67 -8.07 9.45
C VAL A 364 17.10 -9.45 9.73
N SER A 365 17.96 -10.51 9.77
CA SER A 365 17.51 -11.87 10.06
C SER A 365 17.04 -12.05 11.49
N THR A 366 17.46 -11.16 12.38
CA THR A 366 17.05 -11.16 13.80
C THR A 366 15.77 -10.35 14.06
N CYS A 367 15.30 -9.60 13.05
CA CYS A 367 14.13 -8.75 13.19
C CYS A 367 12.85 -9.58 13.12
N THR A 368 12.02 -9.50 14.15
CA THR A 368 10.73 -10.21 14.21
C THR A 368 9.57 -9.26 13.88
N PRO A 369 8.62 -9.67 13.01
CA PRO A 369 7.49 -8.83 12.69
C PRO A 369 6.44 -8.81 13.80
N ASN A 370 5.80 -7.66 13.99
CA ASN A 370 4.50 -7.58 14.65
C ASN A 370 3.42 -7.95 13.61
N ILE A 371 2.72 -9.07 13.85
CA ILE A 371 1.70 -9.58 12.92
C ILE A 371 0.31 -9.24 13.45
N LYS A 372 -0.41 -8.40 12.72
CA LYS A 372 -1.82 -8.09 12.96
C LYS A 372 -2.68 -8.84 11.95
N LEU A 373 -3.47 -9.80 12.42
CA LEU A 373 -4.42 -10.55 11.59
C LEU A 373 -5.75 -9.81 11.47
N SER A 374 -6.46 -10.09 10.38
CA SER A 374 -7.84 -9.66 10.19
C SER A 374 -8.76 -10.33 11.20
N ASP A 375 -9.84 -9.66 11.59
CA ASP A 375 -10.86 -10.23 12.45
C ASP A 375 -11.63 -11.34 11.71
N ASN A 376 -12.06 -12.38 12.45
CA ASN A 376 -12.94 -13.45 11.95
C ASN A 376 -12.42 -14.21 10.72
N ILE A 377 -11.19 -14.72 10.78
CA ILE A 377 -10.65 -15.61 9.74
C ILE A 377 -11.39 -16.96 9.79
N MET A 378 -12.30 -17.17 8.83
CA MET A 378 -13.16 -18.36 8.74
C MET A 378 -13.24 -18.85 7.28
N ALA A 379 -13.35 -20.19 7.12
CA ALA A 379 -13.55 -20.78 5.81
C ALA A 379 -14.94 -20.45 5.20
N PRO A 380 -15.05 -20.28 3.86
CA PRO A 380 -13.99 -20.48 2.87
C PRO A 380 -13.07 -19.26 2.72
N ILE A 381 -11.79 -19.50 2.40
CA ILE A 381 -10.80 -18.48 2.08
C ILE A 381 -10.17 -18.87 0.73
N PHE A 382 -10.04 -17.92 -0.18
CA PHE A 382 -9.38 -18.17 -1.46
C PHE A 382 -7.86 -17.87 -1.34
N GLU A 383 -7.06 -18.63 -2.08
CA GLU A 383 -5.64 -18.34 -2.26
C GLU A 383 -5.40 -16.88 -2.64
N GLY A 384 -4.36 -16.24 -2.11
CA GLY A 384 -4.04 -14.83 -2.32
C GLY A 384 -4.92 -13.84 -1.54
N THR A 385 -5.93 -14.31 -0.77
CA THR A 385 -6.75 -13.41 0.06
C THR A 385 -5.89 -12.77 1.15
N LYS A 386 -5.93 -11.43 1.27
CA LYS A 386 -5.26 -10.69 2.35
C LYS A 386 -5.93 -11.02 3.69
N LEU A 387 -5.13 -11.51 4.64
CA LEU A 387 -5.57 -11.94 5.97
C LEU A 387 -4.91 -11.20 7.12
N GLY A 388 -3.99 -10.28 6.81
CA GLY A 388 -3.31 -9.52 7.84
C GLY A 388 -2.21 -8.63 7.28
N THR A 389 -1.41 -8.09 8.20
CA THR A 389 -0.24 -7.26 7.90
C THR A 389 0.88 -7.65 8.88
N ALA A 390 2.09 -7.75 8.35
CA ALA A 390 3.32 -7.86 9.14
C ALA A 390 4.02 -6.51 9.14
N THR A 391 4.45 -6.03 10.31
CA THR A 391 5.18 -4.77 10.49
C THR A 391 6.49 -5.04 11.20
N PHE A 392 7.58 -4.57 10.62
CA PHE A 392 8.93 -4.62 11.18
C PHE A 392 9.33 -3.21 11.60
N ASP A 393 9.61 -3.02 12.89
CA ASP A 393 10.12 -1.77 13.42
C ASP A 393 11.65 -1.85 13.51
N ILE A 394 12.34 -1.17 12.59
CA ILE A 394 13.79 -1.24 12.47
C ILE A 394 14.35 0.18 12.49
N ASP A 395 15.20 0.48 13.45
CA ASP A 395 15.85 1.78 13.60
C ASP A 395 14.82 2.93 13.59
N GLY A 396 13.73 2.77 14.37
CA GLY A 396 12.69 3.79 14.52
C GLY A 396 11.80 4.02 13.30
N PHE A 397 11.91 3.16 12.28
CA PHE A 397 11.06 3.21 11.08
C PHE A 397 10.29 1.90 10.90
N SER A 398 9.01 2.00 10.52
CA SER A 398 8.12 0.84 10.36
C SER A 398 8.01 0.43 8.90
N TYR A 399 8.41 -0.79 8.59
CA TYR A 399 8.27 -1.42 7.28
C TYR A 399 7.11 -2.42 7.33
N SER A 400 6.15 -2.32 6.41
CA SER A 400 4.95 -3.16 6.44
C SER A 400 4.70 -3.88 5.12
N CYS A 401 4.26 -5.15 5.23
CA CYS A 401 3.84 -5.98 4.11
C CYS A 401 2.53 -6.68 4.43
N ASN A 402 1.67 -6.87 3.42
CA ASN A 402 0.45 -7.65 3.59
C ASN A 402 0.77 -9.13 3.71
N LEU A 403 -0.08 -9.85 4.44
CA LEU A 403 -0.06 -11.30 4.56
C LEU A 403 -1.24 -11.89 3.79
N ILE A 404 -0.95 -12.85 2.91
CA ILE A 404 -1.94 -13.50 2.06
C ILE A 404 -2.02 -14.99 2.31
N ALA A 405 -3.16 -15.60 1.97
CA ALA A 405 -3.38 -17.03 2.06
C ALA A 405 -2.53 -17.80 1.04
N SER A 406 -1.78 -18.82 1.46
CA SER A 406 -0.94 -19.65 0.59
C SER A 406 -1.73 -20.58 -0.33
N HIS A 407 -2.94 -20.94 0.05
CA HIS A 407 -3.83 -21.83 -0.70
C HIS A 407 -5.28 -21.59 -0.34
N THR A 408 -6.20 -22.17 -1.14
CA THR A 408 -7.63 -22.09 -0.87
C THR A 408 -8.04 -23.01 0.27
N VAL A 409 -8.71 -22.43 1.27
CA VAL A 409 -9.28 -23.16 2.42
C VAL A 409 -10.76 -23.43 2.18
N TYR A 410 -11.13 -24.71 2.16
CA TYR A 410 -12.50 -25.13 1.89
C TYR A 410 -13.34 -25.21 3.17
N LYS A 411 -14.60 -24.78 3.09
CA LYS A 411 -15.55 -24.86 4.21
C LYS A 411 -15.95 -26.30 4.50
N SER A 412 -15.91 -26.71 5.75
CA SER A 412 -16.39 -28.01 6.20
C SER A 412 -17.92 -28.12 6.11
N ASN A 413 -18.42 -29.14 5.44
CA ASN A 413 -19.84 -29.43 5.26
C ASN A 413 -20.41 -30.34 6.37
N TYR A 414 -20.04 -30.14 7.64
CA TYR A 414 -20.51 -30.97 8.78
C TYR A 414 -22.04 -31.17 8.78
N ILE A 415 -22.79 -30.11 8.44
CA ILE A 415 -24.27 -30.21 8.39
C ILE A 415 -24.71 -31.18 7.31
N LYS A 416 -24.08 -31.15 6.12
CA LYS A 416 -24.40 -32.09 5.02
C LYS A 416 -24.08 -33.52 5.42
N THR A 417 -22.91 -33.78 5.98
CA THR A 417 -22.48 -35.11 6.45
C THR A 417 -23.39 -35.63 7.58
N LEU A 418 -23.77 -34.77 8.52
CA LEU A 418 -24.72 -35.13 9.58
C LEU A 418 -26.11 -35.48 9.04
N MET A 419 -26.62 -34.72 8.06
CA MET A 419 -27.89 -34.99 7.39
C MET A 419 -27.86 -36.33 6.63
N GLU A 420 -26.77 -36.63 5.92
CA GLU A 420 -26.57 -37.90 5.23
C GLU A 420 -26.56 -39.09 6.22
N LEU A 421 -25.89 -38.92 7.37
CA LEU A 421 -25.88 -39.93 8.45
C LEU A 421 -27.28 -40.13 9.05
N ILE A 422 -28.01 -39.03 9.32
CA ILE A 422 -29.42 -39.11 9.81
C ILE A 422 -30.31 -39.81 8.79
N LEU A 423 -30.19 -39.50 7.51
CA LEU A 423 -30.95 -40.17 6.45
C LEU A 423 -30.62 -41.66 6.36
N LEU A 424 -29.35 -42.04 6.48
CA LEU A 424 -28.92 -43.44 6.51
C LEU A 424 -29.53 -44.19 7.70
N ILE A 425 -29.49 -43.60 8.91
CA ILE A 425 -30.09 -44.19 10.11
C ILE A 425 -31.60 -44.35 9.94
N LEU A 426 -32.30 -43.35 9.40
CA LEU A 426 -33.72 -43.42 9.08
C LEU A 426 -34.03 -44.51 8.07
N PHE A 427 -33.22 -44.65 7.02
CA PHE A 427 -33.33 -45.70 6.03
C PHE A 427 -33.19 -47.09 6.65
N LEU A 428 -32.14 -47.30 7.49
CA LEU A 428 -31.93 -48.56 8.20
C LEU A 428 -33.10 -48.90 9.14
N PHE A 429 -33.66 -47.91 9.83
CA PHE A 429 -34.80 -48.08 10.71
C PHE A 429 -36.09 -48.49 9.95
N ILE A 430 -36.35 -47.83 8.80
CA ILE A 430 -37.47 -48.17 7.91
C ILE A 430 -37.30 -49.59 7.36
N PHE A 431 -36.07 -49.93 6.91
CA PHE A 431 -35.73 -51.24 6.39
C PHE A 431 -35.93 -52.36 7.44
N ALA A 432 -35.47 -52.13 8.67
CA ALA A 432 -35.70 -53.04 9.78
C ALA A 432 -37.20 -53.23 10.08
N LYS A 433 -38.01 -52.17 10.05
CA LYS A 433 -39.49 -52.30 10.18
C LYS A 433 -40.14 -53.07 9.06
N ILE A 434 -39.69 -52.90 7.83
CA ILE A 434 -40.20 -53.65 6.67
C ILE A 434 -39.89 -55.17 6.85
N ILE A 435 -38.66 -55.52 7.26
CA ILE A 435 -38.27 -56.89 7.55
C ILE A 435 -39.11 -57.46 8.68
N HIS A 436 -39.26 -56.72 9.79
CA HIS A 436 -40.11 -57.17 10.90
C HIS A 436 -41.56 -57.42 10.48
N PHE A 437 -42.15 -56.52 9.67
CA PHE A 437 -43.50 -56.59 9.16
C PHE A 437 -43.69 -57.80 8.20
N THR A 438 -42.70 -58.00 7.30
CA THR A 438 -42.73 -59.17 6.37
C THR A 438 -42.55 -60.47 7.12
N ASN A 439 -41.72 -60.55 8.15
CA ASN A 439 -41.59 -61.76 9.00
C ASN A 439 -42.85 -62.00 9.85
N ALA A 440 -43.50 -60.96 10.37
CA ALA A 440 -44.78 -61.05 11.08
C ALA A 440 -45.89 -61.52 10.17
N ARG A 441 -45.95 -61.07 8.90
CA ARG A 441 -46.88 -61.56 7.87
C ARG A 441 -46.65 -63.07 7.54
N LYS A 442 -45.38 -63.46 7.34
CA LYS A 442 -45.01 -64.85 7.11
C LYS A 442 -45.46 -65.76 8.30
N LYS A 443 -45.28 -65.31 9.55
CA LYS A 443 -45.67 -66.03 10.75
C LYS A 443 -47.19 -66.09 10.93
N LYS A 444 -47.94 -65.07 10.45
CA LYS A 444 -49.40 -65.04 10.45
C LYS A 444 -49.97 -65.98 9.38
N ASN A 445 -49.38 -66.01 8.18
CA ASN A 445 -49.80 -66.90 7.09
C ASN A 445 -49.47 -68.36 7.42
N SER A 446 -48.32 -68.66 8.05
CA SER A 446 -48.02 -70.04 8.47
C SER A 446 -48.96 -70.53 9.57
N LYS A 447 -49.44 -69.68 10.48
CA LYS A 447 -50.48 -70.05 11.47
C LYS A 447 -51.83 -70.24 10.85
N THR A 448 -52.21 -69.51 9.77
CA THR A 448 -53.46 -69.66 9.03
C THR A 448 -53.44 -70.93 8.23
N VAL A 449 -52.34 -71.29 7.54
CA VAL A 449 -52.16 -72.54 6.82
C VAL A 449 -52.17 -73.74 7.78
N ALA A 450 -51.54 -73.62 8.96
CA ALA A 450 -51.57 -74.68 9.99
C ALA A 450 -52.98 -74.87 10.59
N LYS A 451 -53.80 -73.82 10.72
CA LYS A 451 -55.24 -73.93 11.11
C LYS A 451 -56.09 -74.55 10.02
N GLN A 452 -55.89 -74.23 8.73
CA GLN A 452 -56.56 -74.82 7.60
C GLN A 452 -56.22 -76.31 7.46
N ASN A 453 -54.97 -76.72 7.63
CA ASN A 453 -54.57 -78.13 7.60
C ASN A 453 -55.09 -78.90 8.81
N LYS A 454 -55.31 -78.27 10.00
CA LYS A 454 -56.03 -78.93 11.11
C LYS A 454 -57.53 -79.11 10.83
N SER A 455 -58.19 -78.12 10.17
CA SER A 455 -59.61 -78.25 9.80
C SER A 455 -59.86 -79.27 8.69
N ASN A 456 -58.92 -79.42 7.74
CA ASN A 456 -59.02 -80.42 6.67
C ASN A 456 -58.66 -81.85 7.14
N LYS A 457 -57.93 -81.98 8.27
CA LYS A 457 -57.71 -83.35 8.86
C LYS A 457 -58.91 -83.86 9.66
N SER A 458 -59.76 -82.97 10.15
CA SER A 458 -61.02 -83.32 10.85
C SER A 458 -62.20 -83.64 9.89
N ARG A 459 -62.07 -83.25 8.59
CA ARG A 459 -63.10 -83.50 7.55
C ARG A 459 -62.87 -84.77 6.73
N LYS A 460 -61.73 -85.50 6.89
CA LYS A 460 -61.38 -86.72 6.16
C LYS A 460 -61.78 -88.03 6.85
N THR A 461 -62.55 -87.96 7.92
CA THR A 461 -63.00 -89.14 8.62
C THR A 461 -64.53 -89.43 8.45
N SER A 462 -65.26 -88.79 7.53
CA SER A 462 -66.60 -89.08 7.22
C SER A 462 -66.85 -88.92 5.72
N SER A 463 -66.71 -89.97 4.98
CA SER A 463 -67.51 -90.54 3.87
C SER A 463 -66.64 -91.26 2.84
N LYS A 464 -66.69 -92.59 2.96
CA LYS A 464 -66.48 -93.48 1.83
C LYS A 464 -67.82 -93.48 1.07
N LYS A 465 -67.78 -93.28 -0.23
CA LYS A 465 -68.42 -94.01 -1.30
C LYS A 465 -68.72 -93.13 -2.53
N GLY A 466 -68.36 -93.65 -3.68
CA GLY A 466 -69.04 -93.36 -4.95
C GLY A 466 -68.22 -92.76 -6.06
N SER A 467 -67.63 -93.66 -6.88
CA SER A 467 -67.62 -93.80 -8.32
C SER A 467 -67.26 -92.70 -9.30
N ASN A 468 -66.23 -92.99 -10.06
CA ASN A 468 -66.11 -93.03 -11.55
C ASN A 468 -66.19 -91.77 -12.43
N LYS A 469 -65.22 -91.79 -13.31
CA LYS A 469 -65.13 -91.41 -14.76
C LYS A 469 -64.72 -89.99 -15.11
N SER A 470 -63.54 -89.88 -15.63
CA SER A 470 -63.06 -89.83 -17.03
C SER A 470 -63.11 -88.49 -17.76
N TYR A 471 -62.10 -88.32 -18.51
CA TYR A 471 -61.81 -87.61 -19.74
C TYR A 471 -60.96 -86.27 -19.55
N ILE A 472 -59.72 -86.25 -19.94
CA ILE A 472 -59.00 -86.12 -21.24
C ILE A 472 -59.02 -84.69 -21.75
N ASN A 473 -57.88 -84.22 -22.00
CA ASN A 473 -57.17 -83.47 -23.06
C ASN A 473 -56.66 -82.06 -22.76
N ASN A 474 -55.41 -81.99 -22.85
CA ASN A 474 -54.56 -81.36 -23.91
C ASN A 474 -54.77 -79.86 -24.13
N PHE A 475 -53.77 -79.05 -24.03
CA PHE A 475 -52.85 -78.65 -25.10
C PHE A 475 -51.86 -77.54 -24.57
N TYR A 476 -50.62 -77.81 -24.81
CA TYR A 476 -49.54 -76.81 -25.02
C TYR A 476 -49.75 -76.20 -26.43
N PRO A 477 -49.03 -75.13 -26.92
CA PRO A 477 -47.63 -74.71 -26.60
C PRO A 477 -47.27 -73.22 -26.76
N THR A 478 -46.07 -72.92 -26.34
CA THR A 478 -44.92 -72.32 -27.03
C THR A 478 -44.80 -70.82 -27.35
N TYR A 479 -43.67 -70.37 -26.99
CA TYR A 479 -42.66 -69.47 -27.70
C TYR A 479 -43.12 -68.06 -28.08
N LYS A 480 -42.29 -67.02 -28.01
CA LYS A 480 -40.87 -66.69 -28.28
C LYS A 480 -40.58 -65.23 -27.84
N SER A 481 -39.47 -65.00 -27.26
CA SER A 481 -38.32 -64.15 -27.64
C SER A 481 -38.57 -62.99 -28.58
N THR A 482 -38.02 -61.80 -28.24
CA THR A 482 -36.83 -61.11 -28.79
C THR A 482 -36.82 -59.68 -28.34
N GLU A 483 -35.69 -59.28 -27.79
CA GLU A 483 -34.77 -58.22 -28.25
C GLU A 483 -35.36 -56.90 -28.79
N LYS A 484 -35.14 -55.81 -28.11
CA LYS A 484 -34.04 -54.87 -28.41
C LYS A 484 -33.83 -53.99 -27.24
#